data_9644f232022e14b0e6eef2769ae9a997
#
_entry.id   9644f232022e14b0e6eef2769ae9a997
#
_cell.length_a   1.000
_cell.length_b   1.000
_cell.length_c   1.000
_cell.angle_alpha   90.00
_cell.angle_beta   90.00
_cell.angle_gamma   90.00
#
_symmetry.space_group_name_H-M   'P 1'
#
loop_
_entity.id
_entity.type
_entity.pdbx_description
1 polymer ?
#
loop_
_entity_poly.entity_id
_entity_poly.type
_entity_poly.pdbx_seq_one_letter_code
_entity_poly.pdbx_strand_id
1 'polypeptide(L)'
;MDDRVVLPVNTVLDGSYRIVRVVGSGGFGITYEAEDIRLHAKVAIKEYYPHDFGDRDATMSVKPKSDRHKETFDWGRASFLQEARTLARFEHPSIVRVSRVYEANSTAYMVMRFEQGQSFEDWLKGLGRPPTQDELDAIVAPLLDALQMMHAANFLHRDIAPDNVIIRPDGTPVLLDFGAARRAVAERSHALTGIVKAGYSPQEQYATDSRLQGPWSDFYALGGTLYRAVTGRIPEEATLRVSDDRTPPAAEAAKGRYRPGFLAAIDACLKVKYAERPQSVAQLRPMLFASTPPPKVAPKSKPRSQPKSQSRVEAPAAGMAGRWSLAIVALLVVLAGAYGGYEFSRWSAKGPVPPVAEVGKQAKDAAPAAAKTELGEQEAQRQAEAAAAKRKADEEEAARAQAETRRKAELAEQERRRREASLGTTAFDGVWEITRVGTNCATQSHVFGVTIENGTFAQGFGTVSPSGEFKLLGRSLNTGRRDLNYTGKLSGASGSGTFQADGGNCTGTFTAKRRG
;
A
#
# COMPACT_ATOMS: atom_id res chain seq x y z
N MET A 1 -1.88 29.29 -6.92
CA MET A 1 -2.44 28.09 -7.55
C MET A 1 -3.01 28.49 -8.90
N ASP A 2 -2.84 27.69 -9.94
CA ASP A 2 -3.45 28.02 -11.24
C ASP A 2 -4.97 27.80 -11.09
N ASP A 3 -5.74 28.88 -11.21
CA ASP A 3 -7.21 28.89 -11.03
C ASP A 3 -7.94 27.96 -12.02
N ARG A 4 -7.26 27.48 -13.04
CA ARG A 4 -7.78 26.53 -14.03
C ARG A 4 -7.80 25.08 -13.55
N VAL A 5 -7.07 24.77 -12.48
CA VAL A 5 -6.93 23.38 -11.96
C VAL A 5 -7.99 23.05 -10.92
N VAL A 6 -8.42 24.03 -10.15
CA VAL A 6 -9.37 23.85 -9.04
C VAL A 6 -10.80 24.16 -9.46
N LEU A 7 -11.76 23.56 -8.77
CA LEU A 7 -13.17 23.94 -8.95
C LEU A 7 -13.41 25.35 -8.41
N PRO A 8 -14.13 26.22 -9.16
CA PRO A 8 -14.47 27.56 -8.72
C PRO A 8 -15.29 27.56 -7.41
N VAL A 9 -15.11 28.60 -6.60
CA VAL A 9 -15.97 28.87 -5.45
C VAL A 9 -17.42 28.98 -5.91
N ASN A 10 -18.35 28.48 -5.08
CA ASN A 10 -19.80 28.34 -5.36
C ASN A 10 -20.15 27.26 -6.40
N THR A 11 -19.21 26.51 -6.96
CA THR A 11 -19.55 25.30 -7.72
C THR A 11 -20.39 24.36 -6.86
N VAL A 12 -21.51 23.89 -7.40
CA VAL A 12 -22.38 22.92 -6.73
C VAL A 12 -22.10 21.53 -7.30
N LEU A 13 -21.62 20.65 -6.45
CA LEU A 13 -21.36 19.25 -6.78
C LEU A 13 -22.56 18.39 -6.38
N ASP A 14 -22.98 17.50 -7.29
CA ASP A 14 -24.07 16.52 -7.08
C ASP A 14 -25.36 17.15 -6.52
N GLY A 15 -25.63 18.43 -6.84
CA GLY A 15 -26.81 19.17 -6.35
C GLY A 15 -26.88 19.32 -4.83
N SER A 16 -25.82 18.99 -4.10
CA SER A 16 -25.84 18.89 -2.63
C SER A 16 -24.69 19.62 -1.94
N TYR A 17 -23.56 19.83 -2.60
CA TYR A 17 -22.37 20.37 -1.95
C TYR A 17 -21.86 21.60 -2.68
N ARG A 18 -21.83 22.75 -1.98
CA ARG A 18 -21.32 24.01 -2.50
C ARG A 18 -19.86 24.18 -2.08
N ILE A 19 -18.95 24.34 -3.04
CA ILE A 19 -17.54 24.61 -2.79
C ILE A 19 -17.38 26.01 -2.16
N VAL A 20 -16.69 26.05 -1.02
CA VAL A 20 -16.39 27.29 -0.28
C VAL A 20 -14.97 27.78 -0.59
N ARG A 21 -13.99 26.89 -0.48
CA ARG A 21 -12.58 27.20 -0.77
C ARG A 21 -11.76 25.93 -0.93
N VAL A 22 -10.58 26.06 -1.51
CA VAL A 22 -9.56 25.00 -1.50
C VAL A 22 -8.90 24.95 -0.13
N VAL A 23 -8.78 23.75 0.45
CA VAL A 23 -8.07 23.50 1.71
C VAL A 23 -6.65 23.02 1.45
N GLY A 24 -6.47 22.19 0.41
CA GLY A 24 -5.18 21.64 0.04
C GLY A 24 -5.18 21.08 -1.38
N SER A 25 -4.02 21.06 -2.01
CA SER A 25 -3.80 20.45 -3.31
C SER A 25 -2.48 19.69 -3.26
N GLY A 26 -2.51 18.42 -3.62
CA GLY A 26 -1.36 17.52 -3.68
C GLY A 26 -1.28 16.81 -5.01
N GLY A 27 -0.23 16.03 -5.25
CA GLY A 27 0.03 15.37 -6.54
C GLY A 27 -1.11 14.45 -7.05
N PHE A 28 -2.01 14.01 -6.16
CA PHE A 28 -3.06 13.03 -6.49
C PHE A 28 -4.48 13.47 -6.17
N GLY A 29 -4.67 14.67 -5.65
CA GLY A 29 -6.01 15.16 -5.33
C GLY A 29 -6.04 16.58 -4.81
N ILE A 30 -7.24 17.13 -4.86
CA ILE A 30 -7.55 18.46 -4.34
C ILE A 30 -8.59 18.30 -3.24
N THR A 31 -8.38 18.95 -2.11
CA THR A 31 -9.31 18.93 -0.98
C THR A 31 -9.96 20.30 -0.85
N TYR A 32 -11.28 20.31 -0.81
CA TYR A 32 -12.11 21.50 -0.67
C TYR A 32 -12.84 21.52 0.68
N GLU A 33 -12.99 22.69 1.26
CA GLU A 33 -14.07 22.98 2.20
C GLU A 33 -15.34 23.23 1.39
N ALA A 34 -16.42 22.55 1.74
CA ALA A 34 -17.71 22.70 1.11
C ALA A 34 -18.82 22.77 2.16
N GLU A 35 -19.96 23.31 1.76
CA GLU A 35 -21.21 23.29 2.53
C GLU A 35 -22.11 22.20 1.98
N ASP A 36 -22.58 21.30 2.83
CA ASP A 36 -23.75 20.48 2.52
C ASP A 36 -24.98 21.41 2.57
N ILE A 37 -25.54 21.71 1.39
CA ILE A 37 -26.65 22.69 1.24
C ILE A 37 -27.90 22.21 1.94
N ARG A 38 -28.11 20.89 2.07
CA ARG A 38 -29.31 20.32 2.69
C ARG A 38 -29.24 20.28 4.20
N LEU A 39 -28.06 20.03 4.74
CA LEU A 39 -27.79 19.91 6.17
C LEU A 39 -27.26 21.21 6.79
N HIS A 40 -26.92 22.22 5.96
CA HIS A 40 -26.24 23.44 6.39
C HIS A 40 -24.99 23.15 7.23
N ALA A 41 -24.25 22.14 6.83
CA ALA A 41 -23.09 21.63 7.55
C ALA A 41 -21.80 21.75 6.71
N LYS A 42 -20.68 22.05 7.37
CA LYS A 42 -19.37 22.00 6.71
C LYS A 42 -18.93 20.57 6.49
N VAL A 43 -18.45 20.31 5.27
CA VAL A 43 -17.82 19.03 4.86
C VAL A 43 -16.49 19.29 4.19
N ALA A 44 -15.61 18.30 4.21
CA ALA A 44 -14.43 18.26 3.37
C ALA A 44 -14.72 17.37 2.16
N ILE A 45 -14.35 17.82 0.96
CA ILE A 45 -14.48 17.03 -0.26
C ILE A 45 -13.11 16.86 -0.88
N LYS A 46 -12.66 15.60 -0.96
CA LYS A 46 -11.45 15.25 -1.68
C LYS A 46 -11.81 14.78 -3.07
N GLU A 47 -11.22 15.43 -4.06
CA GLU A 47 -11.34 15.10 -5.48
C GLU A 47 -10.13 14.28 -5.91
N TYR A 48 -10.33 13.20 -6.65
CA TYR A 48 -9.26 12.51 -7.35
C TYR A 48 -8.78 13.37 -8.52
N TYR A 49 -7.60 13.95 -8.39
CA TYR A 49 -6.96 14.79 -9.41
C TYR A 49 -5.47 14.49 -9.46
N PRO A 50 -5.03 13.50 -10.25
CA PRO A 50 -3.61 13.17 -10.38
C PRO A 50 -2.91 14.16 -11.31
N HIS A 51 -2.24 15.17 -10.76
CA HIS A 51 -1.63 16.27 -11.49
C HIS A 51 -0.70 15.85 -12.65
N ASP A 52 0.01 14.74 -12.51
CA ASP A 52 0.93 14.26 -13.55
C ASP A 52 0.21 13.58 -14.73
N PHE A 53 -0.98 13.05 -14.52
CA PHE A 53 -1.70 12.19 -15.46
C PHE A 53 -3.05 12.74 -15.89
N GLY A 54 -3.61 13.67 -15.15
CA GLY A 54 -4.93 14.27 -15.38
C GLY A 54 -4.84 15.76 -15.66
N ASP A 55 -5.79 16.24 -16.44
CA ASP A 55 -5.99 17.66 -16.71
C ASP A 55 -7.47 18.00 -16.67
N ARG A 56 -7.81 19.25 -16.31
CA ARG A 56 -9.20 19.72 -16.23
C ARG A 56 -9.55 20.50 -17.48
N ASP A 57 -10.65 20.13 -18.13
CA ASP A 57 -11.15 20.84 -19.29
C ASP A 57 -12.09 22.00 -18.91
N ALA A 58 -12.51 22.76 -19.90
CA ALA A 58 -13.40 23.92 -19.72
C ALA A 58 -14.79 23.54 -19.17
N THR A 59 -15.19 22.26 -19.23
CA THR A 59 -16.43 21.75 -18.66
C THR A 59 -16.28 21.29 -17.20
N MET A 60 -15.14 21.56 -16.56
CA MET A 60 -14.74 21.10 -15.23
C MET A 60 -14.50 19.59 -15.13
N SER A 61 -14.53 18.86 -16.25
CA SER A 61 -14.23 17.43 -16.27
C SER A 61 -12.73 17.17 -16.22
N VAL A 62 -12.34 16.15 -15.44
CA VAL A 62 -10.94 15.71 -15.34
C VAL A 62 -10.71 14.59 -16.34
N LYS A 63 -9.75 14.78 -17.24
CA LYS A 63 -9.42 13.81 -18.31
C LYS A 63 -7.96 13.40 -18.22
N PRO A 64 -7.61 12.19 -18.68
CA PRO A 64 -6.20 11.82 -18.85
C PRO A 64 -5.50 12.78 -19.83
N LYS A 65 -4.28 13.22 -19.52
CA LYS A 65 -3.47 14.12 -20.38
C LYS A 65 -3.17 13.52 -21.75
N SER A 66 -3.21 12.19 -21.89
CA SER A 66 -3.04 11.49 -23.18
C SER A 66 -3.56 10.05 -23.06
N ASP A 67 -3.76 9.38 -24.19
CA ASP A 67 -4.24 7.99 -24.25
C ASP A 67 -3.34 7.03 -23.45
N ARG A 68 -2.03 7.24 -23.46
CA ARG A 68 -1.07 6.43 -22.68
C ARG A 68 -1.28 6.56 -21.16
N HIS A 69 -1.85 7.66 -20.68
CA HIS A 69 -2.14 7.89 -19.26
C HIS A 69 -3.52 7.38 -18.83
N LYS A 70 -4.39 7.05 -19.80
CA LYS A 70 -5.77 6.65 -19.55
C LYS A 70 -5.88 5.47 -18.58
N GLU A 71 -5.13 4.41 -18.84
CA GLU A 71 -5.18 3.20 -18.03
C GLU A 71 -4.71 3.46 -16.59
N THR A 72 -3.64 4.26 -16.40
CA THR A 72 -3.12 4.65 -15.08
C THR A 72 -4.10 5.56 -14.34
N PHE A 73 -4.72 6.51 -15.07
CA PHE A 73 -5.75 7.40 -14.53
C PHE A 73 -6.97 6.62 -14.03
N ASP A 74 -7.52 5.74 -14.88
CA ASP A 74 -8.71 4.94 -14.54
C ASP A 74 -8.43 3.98 -13.36
N TRP A 75 -7.23 3.39 -13.32
CA TRP A 75 -6.79 2.55 -12.19
C TRP A 75 -6.68 3.33 -10.89
N GLY A 76 -6.08 4.51 -10.92
CA GLY A 76 -5.98 5.40 -9.74
C GLY A 76 -7.34 5.85 -9.24
N ARG A 77 -8.28 6.18 -10.15
CA ARG A 77 -9.67 6.53 -9.83
C ARG A 77 -10.40 5.36 -9.15
N ALA A 78 -10.30 4.16 -9.70
CA ALA A 78 -10.89 2.97 -9.10
C ALA A 78 -10.32 2.68 -7.70
N SER A 79 -9.01 2.86 -7.52
CA SER A 79 -8.33 2.70 -6.22
C SER A 79 -8.78 3.75 -5.21
N PHE A 80 -8.98 5.01 -5.62
CA PHE A 80 -9.53 6.08 -4.79
C PHE A 80 -10.95 5.75 -4.30
N LEU A 81 -11.81 5.26 -5.20
CA LEU A 81 -13.17 4.82 -4.85
C LEU A 81 -13.15 3.64 -3.86
N GLN A 82 -12.24 2.69 -4.07
CA GLN A 82 -12.09 1.54 -3.16
C GLN A 82 -11.56 1.95 -1.79
N GLU A 83 -10.60 2.87 -1.73
CA GLU A 83 -10.10 3.48 -0.50
C GLU A 83 -11.25 4.13 0.28
N ALA A 84 -12.01 5.01 -0.39
CA ALA A 84 -13.13 5.70 0.23
C ALA A 84 -14.21 4.75 0.78
N ARG A 85 -14.54 3.69 0.03
CA ARG A 85 -15.50 2.65 0.50
C ARG A 85 -14.98 1.87 1.70
N THR A 86 -13.66 1.65 1.77
CA THR A 86 -13.04 0.97 2.91
C THR A 86 -13.04 1.87 4.13
N LEU A 87 -12.66 3.14 3.97
CA LEU A 87 -12.67 4.14 5.03
C LEU A 87 -14.06 4.37 5.63
N ALA A 88 -15.10 4.36 4.78
CA ALA A 88 -16.48 4.52 5.23
C ALA A 88 -16.95 3.43 6.21
N ARG A 89 -16.22 2.32 6.34
CA ARG A 89 -16.52 1.23 7.28
C ARG A 89 -15.93 1.45 8.67
N PHE A 90 -14.97 2.38 8.80
CA PHE A 90 -14.34 2.64 10.09
C PHE A 90 -15.14 3.71 10.86
N GLU A 91 -15.49 3.37 12.09
CA GLU A 91 -16.09 4.29 13.06
C GLU A 91 -15.14 4.42 14.27
N HIS A 92 -14.29 5.43 14.23
CA HIS A 92 -13.34 5.71 15.28
C HIS A 92 -13.12 7.24 15.40
N PRO A 93 -13.02 7.82 16.61
CA PRO A 93 -12.85 9.26 16.81
C PRO A 93 -11.58 9.81 16.15
N SER A 94 -10.55 9.00 16.02
CA SER A 94 -9.25 9.38 15.42
C SER A 94 -9.06 8.91 13.98
N ILE A 95 -10.13 8.54 13.28
CA ILE A 95 -10.15 8.28 11.83
C ILE A 95 -11.15 9.23 11.20
N VAL A 96 -10.78 9.92 10.12
CA VAL A 96 -11.71 10.80 9.41
C VAL A 96 -12.92 10.02 8.93
N ARG A 97 -14.12 10.54 9.22
CA ARG A 97 -15.35 9.88 8.81
C ARG A 97 -15.70 10.22 7.37
N VAL A 98 -15.76 9.20 6.52
CA VAL A 98 -16.28 9.30 5.16
C VAL A 98 -17.79 9.11 5.19
N SER A 99 -18.53 10.09 4.65
CA SER A 99 -20.00 10.06 4.61
C SER A 99 -20.55 9.66 3.25
N ARG A 100 -19.83 9.95 2.17
CA ARG A 100 -20.26 9.66 0.81
C ARG A 100 -19.09 9.54 -0.14
N VAL A 101 -19.28 8.75 -1.19
CA VAL A 101 -18.36 8.68 -2.34
C VAL A 101 -19.19 8.59 -3.62
N TYR A 102 -18.79 9.33 -4.65
CA TYR A 102 -19.50 9.35 -5.93
C TYR A 102 -18.57 9.75 -7.07
N GLU A 103 -19.01 9.50 -8.29
CA GLU A 103 -18.33 9.91 -9.52
C GLU A 103 -19.10 11.04 -10.18
N ALA A 104 -18.39 12.09 -10.58
CA ALA A 104 -18.87 13.21 -11.38
C ALA A 104 -17.68 13.84 -12.11
N ASN A 105 -17.94 14.68 -13.12
CA ASN A 105 -16.89 15.41 -13.86
C ASN A 105 -15.75 14.48 -14.35
N SER A 106 -16.08 13.25 -14.75
CA SER A 106 -15.16 12.20 -15.18
C SER A 106 -14.08 11.82 -14.14
N THR A 107 -14.28 12.20 -12.87
CA THR A 107 -13.42 11.87 -11.73
C THR A 107 -14.25 11.33 -10.56
N ALA A 108 -13.64 11.20 -9.39
CA ALA A 108 -14.28 10.70 -8.17
C ALA A 108 -14.12 11.68 -7.02
N TYR A 109 -15.13 11.73 -6.15
CA TYR A 109 -15.19 12.59 -4.99
C TYR A 109 -15.46 11.77 -3.74
N MET A 110 -14.76 12.11 -2.65
CA MET A 110 -14.97 11.56 -1.32
C MET A 110 -15.40 12.70 -0.39
N VAL A 111 -16.61 12.60 0.15
CA VAL A 111 -17.15 13.55 1.12
C VAL A 111 -16.84 13.04 2.52
N MET A 112 -16.19 13.88 3.29
CA MET A 112 -15.73 13.57 4.64
C MET A 112 -16.25 14.61 5.63
N ARG A 113 -16.29 14.25 6.90
CA ARG A 113 -16.49 15.23 7.96
C ARG A 113 -15.38 16.28 7.88
N PHE A 114 -15.77 17.55 7.94
CA PHE A 114 -14.81 18.64 8.07
C PHE A 114 -14.26 18.65 9.50
N GLU A 115 -12.98 18.36 9.66
CA GLU A 115 -12.33 18.34 10.96
C GLU A 115 -11.89 19.76 11.33
N GLN A 116 -12.51 20.31 12.36
CA GLN A 116 -12.10 21.60 12.94
C GLN A 116 -10.84 21.37 13.77
N GLY A 117 -9.82 22.21 13.57
CA GLY A 117 -8.55 22.09 14.24
C GLY A 117 -7.39 22.56 13.37
N GLN A 118 -6.21 22.20 13.76
CA GLN A 118 -4.97 22.49 13.02
C GLN A 118 -4.20 21.19 12.76
N SER A 119 -3.35 21.20 11.73
CA SER A 119 -2.47 20.06 11.51
C SER A 119 -1.52 19.87 12.72
N PHE A 120 -1.07 18.64 12.95
CA PHE A 120 -0.10 18.38 14.03
C PHE A 120 1.21 19.15 13.78
N GLU A 121 1.59 19.39 12.51
CA GLU A 121 2.73 20.23 12.17
C GLU A 121 2.50 21.68 12.59
N ASP A 122 1.32 22.24 12.33
CA ASP A 122 1.00 23.62 12.74
C ASP A 122 0.83 23.74 14.25
N TRP A 123 0.27 22.70 14.89
CA TRP A 123 0.19 22.61 16.35
C TRP A 123 1.59 22.63 16.98
N LEU A 124 2.55 21.82 16.44
CA LEU A 124 3.94 21.81 16.90
C LEU A 124 4.62 23.17 16.73
N LYS A 125 4.39 23.84 15.60
CA LYS A 125 4.91 25.20 15.37
C LYS A 125 4.29 26.23 16.31
N GLY A 126 2.98 26.12 16.55
CA GLY A 126 2.22 27.03 17.41
C GLY A 126 2.58 26.96 18.89
N LEU A 127 3.12 25.82 19.36
CA LEU A 127 3.54 25.66 20.76
C LEU A 127 4.70 26.59 21.15
N GLY A 128 5.59 26.96 20.21
CA GLY A 128 6.81 27.74 20.52
C GLY A 128 7.81 27.03 21.43
N ARG A 129 7.52 25.79 21.83
CA ARG A 129 8.35 24.90 22.67
C ARG A 129 8.19 23.45 22.21
N PRO A 130 9.08 22.55 22.59
CA PRO A 130 8.82 21.12 22.44
C PRO A 130 7.56 20.70 23.21
N PRO A 131 6.73 19.79 22.70
CA PRO A 131 5.59 19.25 23.44
C PRO A 131 6.02 18.51 24.69
N THR A 132 5.17 18.46 25.70
CA THR A 132 5.41 17.66 26.91
C THR A 132 5.15 16.17 26.63
N GLN A 133 5.59 15.30 27.54
CA GLN A 133 5.31 13.87 27.43
C GLN A 133 3.80 13.59 27.47
N ASP A 134 3.07 14.26 28.36
CA ASP A 134 1.63 14.06 28.53
C ASP A 134 0.83 14.52 27.29
N GLU A 135 1.25 15.63 26.67
CA GLU A 135 0.66 16.09 25.40
C GLU A 135 0.86 15.06 24.28
N LEU A 136 2.07 14.46 24.19
CA LEU A 136 2.34 13.42 23.21
C LEU A 136 1.57 12.13 23.52
N ASP A 137 1.48 11.75 24.79
CA ASP A 137 0.74 10.55 25.20
C ASP A 137 -0.76 10.67 24.85
N ALA A 138 -1.35 11.84 25.07
CA ALA A 138 -2.74 12.12 24.73
C ALA A 138 -3.00 12.03 23.22
N ILE A 139 -2.01 12.35 22.39
CA ILE A 139 -2.10 12.25 20.93
C ILE A 139 -1.83 10.80 20.45
N VAL A 140 -0.78 10.16 21.00
CA VAL A 140 -0.31 8.87 20.50
C VAL A 140 -1.27 7.73 20.85
N ALA A 141 -1.87 7.74 22.04
CA ALA A 141 -2.73 6.66 22.49
C ALA A 141 -3.95 6.45 21.56
N PRO A 142 -4.75 7.50 21.21
CA PRO A 142 -5.86 7.36 20.28
C PRO A 142 -5.43 7.02 18.85
N LEU A 143 -4.25 7.49 18.39
CA LEU A 143 -3.71 7.13 17.08
C LEU A 143 -3.36 5.64 17.01
N LEU A 144 -2.82 5.06 18.08
CA LEU A 144 -2.56 3.62 18.14
C LEU A 144 -3.85 2.81 18.14
N ASP A 145 -4.93 3.28 18.78
CA ASP A 145 -6.24 2.62 18.75
C ASP A 145 -6.80 2.61 17.32
N ALA A 146 -6.70 3.75 16.61
CA ALA A 146 -7.08 3.87 15.21
C ALA A 146 -6.28 2.91 14.31
N LEU A 147 -4.95 2.88 14.45
CA LEU A 147 -4.09 1.99 13.70
C LEU A 147 -4.38 0.51 14.01
N GLN A 148 -4.67 0.16 15.25
CA GLN A 148 -5.04 -1.21 15.63
C GLN A 148 -6.32 -1.66 14.91
N MET A 149 -7.35 -0.79 14.87
CA MET A 149 -8.59 -1.06 14.15
C MET A 149 -8.34 -1.27 12.65
N MET A 150 -7.57 -0.39 12.03
CA MET A 150 -7.23 -0.46 10.60
C MET A 150 -6.44 -1.71 10.26
N HIS A 151 -5.39 -2.01 11.03
CA HIS A 151 -4.54 -3.18 10.79
C HIS A 151 -5.29 -4.49 11.00
N ALA A 152 -6.24 -4.56 11.95
CA ALA A 152 -7.13 -5.71 12.12
C ALA A 152 -8.03 -5.96 10.90
N ALA A 153 -8.35 -4.91 10.12
CA ALA A 153 -9.07 -5.00 8.86
C ALA A 153 -8.14 -5.17 7.64
N ASN A 154 -6.84 -5.47 7.85
CA ASN A 154 -5.82 -5.53 6.80
C ASN A 154 -5.71 -4.25 5.97
N PHE A 155 -5.95 -3.11 6.58
CA PHE A 155 -5.86 -1.81 5.94
C PHE A 155 -4.71 -0.99 6.54
N LEU A 156 -3.82 -0.47 5.69
CA LEU A 156 -2.68 0.36 6.09
C LEU A 156 -2.94 1.81 5.70
N HIS A 157 -2.49 2.74 6.54
CA HIS A 157 -2.60 4.18 6.28
C HIS A 157 -1.63 4.66 5.19
N ARG A 158 -0.35 4.29 5.31
CA ARG A 158 0.73 4.54 4.33
C ARG A 158 1.15 5.99 4.11
N ASP A 159 0.52 6.95 4.76
CA ASP A 159 0.85 8.37 4.63
C ASP A 159 0.75 9.12 5.97
N ILE A 160 1.13 8.46 7.07
CA ILE A 160 1.17 9.10 8.39
C ILE A 160 2.30 10.14 8.39
N ALA A 161 1.94 11.39 8.68
CA ALA A 161 2.89 12.49 8.81
C ALA A 161 2.20 13.62 9.57
N PRO A 162 2.93 14.60 10.11
CA PRO A 162 2.33 15.67 10.91
C PRO A 162 1.24 16.47 10.20
N ASP A 163 1.32 16.62 8.87
CA ASP A 163 0.30 17.36 8.07
C ASP A 163 -0.99 16.55 7.90
N ASN A 164 -0.92 15.20 8.03
CA ASN A 164 -2.05 14.29 7.84
C ASN A 164 -2.72 13.88 9.17
N VAL A 165 -2.36 14.56 10.26
CA VAL A 165 -3.01 14.42 11.57
C VAL A 165 -3.59 15.78 11.97
N ILE A 166 -4.90 15.86 12.15
CA ILE A 166 -5.55 17.07 12.70
C ILE A 166 -5.67 16.92 14.21
N ILE A 167 -5.27 17.94 14.93
CA ILE A 167 -5.54 18.08 16.35
C ILE A 167 -6.77 18.97 16.52
N ARG A 168 -7.87 18.37 16.98
CA ARG A 168 -9.12 19.11 17.28
C ARG A 168 -8.94 20.04 18.47
N PRO A 169 -9.87 21.01 18.69
CA PRO A 169 -9.82 21.90 19.85
C PRO A 169 -9.90 21.17 21.19
N ASP A 170 -10.51 19.99 21.23
CA ASP A 170 -10.58 19.12 22.41
C ASP A 170 -9.30 18.26 22.63
N GLY A 171 -8.29 18.43 21.77
CA GLY A 171 -7.05 17.67 21.81
C GLY A 171 -7.10 16.31 21.08
N THR A 172 -8.27 15.89 20.58
CA THR A 172 -8.40 14.60 19.87
C THR A 172 -7.65 14.62 18.53
N PRO A 173 -6.69 13.71 18.29
CA PRO A 173 -6.03 13.58 16.99
C PRO A 173 -6.91 12.82 16.00
N VAL A 174 -6.90 13.23 14.73
CA VAL A 174 -7.62 12.56 13.64
C VAL A 174 -6.70 12.32 12.46
N LEU A 175 -6.59 11.07 12.03
CA LEU A 175 -5.88 10.68 10.83
C LEU A 175 -6.70 11.08 9.59
N LEU A 176 -6.05 11.80 8.68
CA LEU A 176 -6.56 12.18 7.37
C LEU A 176 -5.74 11.46 6.27
N ASP A 177 -6.22 11.55 5.05
CA ASP A 177 -5.47 11.29 3.80
C ASP A 177 -4.70 9.98 3.74
N PHE A 178 -5.38 8.94 3.30
CA PHE A 178 -4.86 7.61 3.07
C PHE A 178 -4.24 7.51 1.66
N GLY A 179 -3.10 6.85 1.55
CA GLY A 179 -2.27 6.91 0.34
C GLY A 179 -2.57 5.87 -0.75
N ALA A 180 -3.75 5.20 -0.77
CA ALA A 180 -3.97 4.08 -1.68
C ALA A 180 -4.06 4.47 -3.16
N ALA A 181 -4.73 5.58 -3.48
CA ALA A 181 -4.81 6.07 -4.87
C ALA A 181 -3.43 6.50 -5.40
N ARG A 182 -2.65 7.20 -4.57
CA ARG A 182 -1.27 7.59 -4.86
C ARG A 182 -0.41 6.38 -5.20
N ARG A 183 -0.52 5.35 -4.39
CA ARG A 183 0.22 4.12 -4.55
C ARG A 183 -0.21 3.31 -5.78
N ALA A 184 -1.50 3.19 -6.05
CA ALA A 184 -2.01 2.48 -7.22
C ALA A 184 -1.44 3.06 -8.52
N VAL A 185 -1.32 4.38 -8.59
CA VAL A 185 -0.68 5.08 -9.71
C VAL A 185 0.84 4.79 -9.74
N ALA A 186 1.50 4.77 -8.57
CA ALA A 186 2.93 4.47 -8.47
C ALA A 186 3.31 3.09 -9.00
N GLU A 187 2.55 2.09 -8.60
CA GLU A 187 2.76 0.70 -9.01
C GLU A 187 2.72 0.52 -10.54
N ARG A 188 1.97 1.37 -11.24
CA ARG A 188 1.84 1.32 -12.70
C ARG A 188 2.75 2.25 -13.47
N SER A 189 3.00 3.45 -12.94
CA SER A 189 3.75 4.48 -13.68
C SER A 189 5.26 4.34 -13.55
N HIS A 190 5.77 3.48 -12.64
CA HIS A 190 7.18 3.41 -12.25
C HIS A 190 7.78 4.77 -11.84
N ALA A 191 6.93 5.78 -11.64
CA ALA A 191 7.31 7.12 -11.21
C ALA A 191 7.24 7.22 -9.69
N LEU A 192 8.25 6.71 -8.99
CA LEU A 192 8.28 6.63 -7.52
C LEU A 192 8.56 7.99 -6.83
N THR A 193 9.11 8.95 -7.55
CA THR A 193 9.66 10.17 -6.94
C THR A 193 8.63 11.18 -6.41
N GLY A 194 7.38 11.15 -6.88
CA GLY A 194 6.30 12.04 -6.39
C GLY A 194 5.39 11.44 -5.34
N ILE A 195 5.64 10.18 -4.90
CA ILE A 195 4.69 9.34 -4.19
C ILE A 195 5.04 9.17 -2.72
N VAL A 196 6.29 9.34 -2.39
CA VAL A 196 6.84 9.13 -1.05
C VAL A 196 7.09 10.47 -0.35
N LYS A 197 6.81 10.51 0.94
CA LYS A 197 7.03 11.68 1.79
C LYS A 197 8.39 11.52 2.48
N ALA A 198 9.38 12.30 2.03
CA ALA A 198 10.75 12.22 2.54
C ALA A 198 10.78 12.31 4.07
N GLY A 199 11.52 11.40 4.71
CA GLY A 199 11.65 11.28 6.15
C GLY A 199 10.50 10.53 6.87
N TYR A 200 9.33 10.36 6.22
CA TYR A 200 8.18 9.65 6.80
C TYR A 200 7.89 8.33 6.10
N SER A 201 8.16 8.22 4.81
CA SER A 201 7.96 6.99 4.05
C SER A 201 9.12 6.02 4.28
N PRO A 202 8.86 4.76 4.70
CA PRO A 202 9.89 3.74 4.87
C PRO A 202 10.38 3.17 3.53
N GLN A 203 11.53 2.50 3.55
CA GLN A 203 12.20 1.96 2.36
C GLN A 203 11.29 1.07 1.51
N GLU A 204 10.48 0.22 2.13
CA GLU A 204 9.57 -0.69 1.42
C GLU A 204 8.45 0.02 0.66
N GLN A 205 8.18 1.29 0.93
CA GLN A 205 7.25 2.10 0.13
C GLN A 205 7.84 2.59 -1.19
N TYR A 206 9.17 2.56 -1.32
CA TYR A 206 9.86 2.86 -2.58
C TYR A 206 9.95 1.63 -3.50
N ALA A 207 9.61 0.45 -2.97
CA ALA A 207 9.60 -0.79 -3.75
C ALA A 207 8.26 -0.95 -4.48
N THR A 208 8.32 -1.56 -5.67
CA THR A 208 7.11 -1.94 -6.43
C THR A 208 6.37 -3.12 -5.80
N ASP A 209 7.02 -3.91 -4.94
CA ASP A 209 6.43 -5.05 -4.25
C ASP A 209 5.69 -4.63 -2.98
N SER A 210 4.38 -4.54 -3.10
CA SER A 210 3.51 -4.16 -1.98
C SER A 210 3.44 -5.18 -0.84
N ARG A 211 3.86 -6.42 -1.08
CA ARG A 211 3.88 -7.48 -0.05
C ARG A 211 4.90 -7.23 1.05
N LEU A 212 5.87 -6.35 0.80
CA LEU A 212 6.86 -5.93 1.81
C LEU A 212 6.27 -4.97 2.84
N GLN A 213 5.09 -4.38 2.58
CA GLN A 213 4.45 -3.42 3.47
C GLN A 213 3.52 -4.13 4.44
N GLY A 214 3.46 -3.60 5.66
CA GLY A 214 2.63 -4.10 6.74
C GLY A 214 2.46 -3.05 7.84
N PRO A 215 1.91 -3.43 9.01
CA PRO A 215 1.77 -2.52 10.15
C PRO A 215 3.06 -1.77 10.50
N TRP A 216 4.21 -2.43 10.34
CA TRP A 216 5.53 -1.84 10.53
C TRP A 216 5.84 -0.65 9.63
N SER A 217 5.18 -0.54 8.47
CA SER A 217 5.33 0.62 7.57
C SER A 217 4.65 1.86 8.15
N ASP A 218 3.45 1.69 8.71
CA ASP A 218 2.75 2.77 9.42
C ASP A 218 3.48 3.15 10.72
N PHE A 219 4.09 2.19 11.40
CA PHE A 219 4.90 2.48 12.60
C PHE A 219 6.17 3.25 12.28
N TYR A 220 6.82 3.02 11.12
CA TYR A 220 7.92 3.86 10.68
C TYR A 220 7.46 5.31 10.48
N ALA A 221 6.35 5.51 9.80
CA ALA A 221 5.78 6.83 9.55
C ALA A 221 5.35 7.54 10.85
N LEU A 222 4.74 6.81 11.79
CA LEU A 222 4.45 7.30 13.15
C LEU A 222 5.75 7.64 13.89
N GLY A 223 6.77 6.79 13.81
CA GLY A 223 8.10 7.04 14.38
C GLY A 223 8.72 8.32 13.84
N GLY A 224 8.65 8.56 12.52
CA GLY A 224 9.09 9.81 11.90
C GLY A 224 8.31 11.04 12.38
N THR A 225 7.00 10.88 12.52
CA THR A 225 6.10 11.91 13.07
C THR A 225 6.47 12.27 14.50
N LEU A 226 6.70 11.27 15.36
CA LEU A 226 7.10 11.48 16.75
C LEU A 226 8.54 12.00 16.85
N TYR A 227 9.45 11.53 16.01
CA TYR A 227 10.81 12.06 15.93
C TYR A 227 10.80 13.57 15.63
N ARG A 228 9.97 14.00 14.65
CA ARG A 228 9.75 15.42 14.35
C ARG A 228 9.25 16.18 15.59
N ALA A 229 8.31 15.61 16.32
CA ALA A 229 7.73 16.22 17.52
C ALA A 229 8.77 16.41 18.66
N VAL A 230 9.60 15.39 18.93
CA VAL A 230 10.53 15.43 20.08
C VAL A 230 11.85 16.14 19.78
N THR A 231 12.29 16.16 18.51
CA THR A 231 13.59 16.74 18.11
C THR A 231 13.47 18.07 17.37
N GLY A 232 12.29 18.40 16.83
CA GLY A 232 12.10 19.53 15.94
C GLY A 232 12.66 19.31 14.53
N ARG A 233 13.16 18.10 14.21
CA ARG A 233 13.80 17.75 12.93
C ARG A 233 13.07 16.59 12.26
N ILE A 234 13.10 16.54 10.94
CA ILE A 234 12.62 15.40 10.16
C ILE A 234 13.76 14.39 10.03
N PRO A 235 13.53 13.08 10.18
CA PRO A 235 14.55 12.07 9.91
C PRO A 235 15.06 12.17 8.46
N GLU A 236 16.26 11.70 8.19
CA GLU A 236 16.73 11.54 6.81
C GLU A 236 15.83 10.57 6.04
N GLU A 237 15.78 10.74 4.72
CA GLU A 237 15.01 9.87 3.83
C GLU A 237 15.47 8.41 3.96
N ALA A 238 14.51 7.47 4.05
CA ALA A 238 14.80 6.07 4.32
C ALA A 238 15.80 5.45 3.32
N THR A 239 15.76 5.85 2.06
CA THR A 239 16.69 5.39 1.01
C THR A 239 18.14 5.83 1.26
N LEU A 240 18.35 7.00 1.84
CA LEU A 240 19.69 7.48 2.21
C LEU A 240 20.21 6.73 3.44
N ARG A 241 19.33 6.47 4.42
CA ARG A 241 19.66 5.77 5.66
C ARG A 241 20.09 4.31 5.46
N VAL A 242 19.69 3.68 4.34
CA VAL A 242 20.16 2.32 3.98
C VAL A 242 21.68 2.27 3.82
N SER A 243 22.26 3.30 3.21
CA SER A 243 23.68 3.34 2.88
C SER A 243 24.52 3.93 4.02
N ASP A 244 24.01 4.97 4.67
CA ASP A 244 24.71 5.70 5.74
C ASP A 244 23.64 6.42 6.59
N ASP A 245 23.27 5.81 7.71
CA ASP A 245 22.25 6.36 8.62
C ASP A 245 22.88 7.42 9.53
N ARG A 246 22.69 8.68 9.18
CA ARG A 246 23.17 9.85 9.94
C ARG A 246 22.07 10.44 10.83
N THR A 247 20.89 9.84 10.88
CA THR A 247 19.81 10.32 11.74
C THR A 247 20.19 10.07 13.21
N PRO A 248 20.41 11.10 14.02
CA PRO A 248 20.69 10.91 15.43
C PRO A 248 19.53 10.16 16.11
N PRO A 249 19.79 9.15 16.94
CA PRO A 249 18.72 8.48 17.67
C PRO A 249 17.91 9.47 18.52
N ALA A 250 16.58 9.29 18.58
CA ALA A 250 15.72 10.11 19.44
C ALA A 250 16.15 10.04 20.92
N ALA A 251 16.64 8.86 21.34
CA ALA A 251 17.17 8.63 22.69
C ALA A 251 18.37 9.53 23.02
N GLU A 252 19.12 9.98 22.02
CA GLU A 252 20.23 10.93 22.19
C GLU A 252 19.77 12.37 21.95
N ALA A 253 19.08 12.63 20.85
CA ALA A 253 18.69 13.97 20.42
C ALA A 253 17.69 14.66 21.38
N ALA A 254 16.87 13.87 22.09
CA ALA A 254 15.86 14.37 23.03
C ALA A 254 16.06 13.85 24.47
N LYS A 255 17.28 13.39 24.81
CA LYS A 255 17.63 12.84 26.12
C LYS A 255 17.23 13.77 27.28
N GLY A 256 16.63 13.19 28.32
CA GLY A 256 16.24 13.89 29.54
C GLY A 256 14.95 14.73 29.43
N ARG A 257 14.37 14.87 28.22
CA ARG A 257 13.10 15.59 28.00
C ARG A 257 11.88 14.67 28.03
N TYR A 258 12.06 13.40 27.69
CA TYR A 258 10.98 12.40 27.58
C TYR A 258 11.39 11.11 28.26
N ARG A 259 10.41 10.23 28.49
CA ARG A 259 10.67 8.89 29.03
C ARG A 259 11.65 8.12 28.14
N PRO A 260 12.68 7.48 28.71
CA PRO A 260 13.66 6.71 27.92
C PRO A 260 13.02 5.62 27.06
N GLY A 261 11.97 4.94 27.56
CA GLY A 261 11.22 3.94 26.82
C GLY A 261 10.50 4.52 25.62
N PHE A 262 9.90 5.70 25.73
CA PHE A 262 9.24 6.42 24.65
C PHE A 262 10.22 6.75 23.51
N LEU A 263 11.38 7.31 23.85
CA LEU A 263 12.42 7.64 22.88
C LEU A 263 12.98 6.36 22.20
N ALA A 264 13.22 5.30 22.97
CA ALA A 264 13.67 4.03 22.44
C ALA A 264 12.62 3.37 21.50
N ALA A 265 11.32 3.57 21.77
CA ALA A 265 10.24 3.10 20.89
C ALA A 265 10.25 3.86 19.56
N ILE A 266 10.49 5.18 19.57
CA ILE A 266 10.67 5.97 18.32
C ILE A 266 11.84 5.42 17.52
N ASP A 267 12.99 5.17 18.15
CA ASP A 267 14.17 4.61 17.49
C ASP A 267 13.91 3.20 16.93
N ALA A 268 13.11 2.38 17.64
CA ALA A 268 12.70 1.06 17.17
C ALA A 268 11.78 1.15 15.94
N CYS A 269 10.85 2.11 15.92
CA CYS A 269 9.99 2.35 14.75
C CYS A 269 10.80 2.81 13.53
N LEU A 270 11.85 3.61 13.74
CA LEU A 270 12.68 4.18 12.69
C LEU A 270 13.79 3.22 12.17
N LYS A 271 13.84 1.96 12.60
CA LYS A 271 14.75 0.97 12.00
C LYS A 271 14.54 0.89 10.51
N VAL A 272 15.62 0.89 9.74
CA VAL A 272 15.56 0.84 8.27
C VAL A 272 14.96 -0.49 7.81
N LYS A 273 15.39 -1.61 8.42
CA LYS A 273 14.86 -2.93 8.12
C LYS A 273 13.51 -3.13 8.81
N TYR A 274 12.48 -3.38 8.03
CA TYR A 274 11.11 -3.56 8.54
C TYR A 274 10.98 -4.71 9.54
N ALA A 275 11.76 -5.79 9.39
CA ALA A 275 11.74 -6.93 10.32
C ALA A 275 12.29 -6.60 11.73
N GLU A 276 13.04 -5.50 11.88
CA GLU A 276 13.59 -5.04 13.16
C GLU A 276 12.64 -4.08 13.89
N ARG A 277 11.54 -3.65 13.24
CA ARG A 277 10.52 -2.77 13.81
C ARG A 277 9.48 -3.57 14.61
N PRO A 278 8.72 -2.91 15.50
CA PRO A 278 7.50 -3.52 16.05
C PRO A 278 6.58 -4.01 14.93
N GLN A 279 6.02 -5.20 15.07
CA GLN A 279 5.20 -5.85 14.03
C GLN A 279 3.69 -5.66 14.25
N SER A 280 3.30 -5.16 15.42
CA SER A 280 1.90 -4.90 15.77
C SER A 280 1.78 -3.79 16.80
N VAL A 281 0.58 -3.20 16.91
CA VAL A 281 0.26 -2.22 17.97
C VAL A 281 0.45 -2.85 19.36
N ALA A 282 0.14 -4.13 19.52
CA ALA A 282 0.34 -4.84 20.78
C ALA A 282 1.81 -4.90 21.21
N GLN A 283 2.76 -4.92 20.26
CA GLN A 283 4.19 -4.83 20.56
C GLN A 283 4.64 -3.38 20.81
N LEU A 284 4.13 -2.43 20.01
CA LEU A 284 4.57 -1.03 20.09
C LEU A 284 4.03 -0.29 21.33
N ARG A 285 2.76 -0.50 21.68
CA ARG A 285 2.09 0.22 22.76
C ARG A 285 2.84 0.14 24.10
N PRO A 286 3.22 -1.05 24.62
CA PRO A 286 3.98 -1.10 25.87
C PRO A 286 5.34 -0.42 25.78
N MET A 287 5.99 -0.37 24.63
CA MET A 287 7.28 0.33 24.46
C MET A 287 7.11 1.83 24.61
N LEU A 288 6.02 2.41 24.08
CA LEU A 288 5.74 3.84 24.16
C LEU A 288 5.30 4.29 25.55
N PHE A 289 4.54 3.47 26.29
CA PHE A 289 3.90 3.88 27.55
C PHE A 289 4.50 3.25 28.81
N ALA A 290 5.50 2.34 28.68
CA ALA A 290 6.16 1.81 29.86
C ALA A 290 6.90 2.91 30.65
N SER A 291 6.71 2.93 31.96
CA SER A 291 7.39 3.85 32.87
C SER A 291 8.86 3.47 33.10
N THR A 292 9.25 2.23 32.76
CA THR A 292 10.61 1.68 32.87
C THR A 292 11.17 1.36 31.49
N PRO A 293 12.46 1.64 31.20
CA PRO A 293 13.05 1.25 29.91
C PRO A 293 13.01 -0.28 29.75
N PRO A 294 12.75 -0.81 28.53
CA PRO A 294 12.80 -2.23 28.31
C PRO A 294 14.20 -2.76 28.68
N PRO A 295 14.29 -3.97 29.26
CA PRO A 295 15.58 -4.55 29.59
C PRO A 295 16.41 -4.64 28.29
N LYS A 296 17.65 -4.16 28.34
CA LYS A 296 18.61 -4.33 27.23
C LYS A 296 18.66 -5.80 26.90
N VAL A 297 18.15 -6.17 25.72
CA VAL A 297 18.33 -7.53 25.19
C VAL A 297 19.83 -7.70 25.02
N ALA A 298 20.45 -8.45 25.92
CA ALA A 298 21.86 -8.82 25.80
C ALA A 298 22.04 -9.54 24.43
N PRO A 299 23.08 -9.22 23.67
CA PRO A 299 23.35 -9.94 22.43
C PRO A 299 23.40 -11.44 22.76
N LYS A 300 22.60 -12.25 22.05
CA LYS A 300 22.61 -13.71 22.19
C LYS A 300 24.07 -14.15 22.00
N SER A 301 24.72 -14.56 23.07
CA SER A 301 26.05 -15.13 23.04
C SER A 301 26.03 -16.31 22.07
N LYS A 302 26.93 -16.27 21.07
CA LYS A 302 27.17 -17.42 20.19
C LYS A 302 27.34 -18.67 21.06
N PRO A 303 26.76 -19.82 20.70
CA PRO A 303 26.96 -21.04 21.45
C PRO A 303 28.47 -21.34 21.48
N ARG A 304 29.02 -21.36 22.69
CA ARG A 304 30.41 -21.74 22.94
C ARG A 304 30.53 -23.21 22.56
N SER A 305 31.34 -23.50 21.55
CA SER A 305 31.70 -24.86 21.16
C SER A 305 32.30 -25.60 22.37
N GLN A 306 31.59 -26.63 22.85
CA GLN A 306 32.12 -27.55 23.85
C GLN A 306 33.13 -28.47 23.20
N PRO A 307 34.24 -28.80 23.88
CA PRO A 307 35.21 -29.77 23.39
C PRO A 307 34.60 -31.18 23.38
N LYS A 308 34.82 -31.91 22.29
CA LYS A 308 34.45 -33.31 22.12
C LYS A 308 35.19 -34.15 23.17
N SER A 309 34.45 -34.72 24.13
CA SER A 309 34.91 -35.88 24.90
C SER A 309 34.38 -37.15 24.22
N GLN A 310 35.31 -38.01 23.84
CA GLN A 310 35.01 -39.37 23.39
C GLN A 310 34.58 -40.19 24.59
N SER A 311 33.38 -40.80 24.54
CA SER A 311 33.04 -41.98 25.37
C SER A 311 32.00 -42.84 24.68
N ARG A 312 32.47 -44.00 24.29
CA ARG A 312 31.94 -45.37 24.36
C ARG A 312 30.46 -45.60 24.12
N VAL A 313 30.22 -46.37 23.08
CA VAL A 313 28.95 -46.93 22.64
C VAL A 313 28.42 -47.91 23.69
N GLU A 314 27.22 -47.66 24.15
CA GLU A 314 26.28 -48.68 24.64
C GLU A 314 24.88 -48.35 24.11
N ALA A 315 24.25 -49.32 23.44
CA ALA A 315 22.90 -49.22 22.92
C ALA A 315 21.87 -49.40 24.05
N PRO A 316 20.79 -48.63 24.06
CA PRO A 316 19.58 -49.08 24.77
C PRO A 316 18.38 -49.21 23.83
N ALA A 317 17.58 -50.15 24.27
CA ALA A 317 16.34 -50.67 23.78
C ALA A 317 15.30 -49.70 23.22
N ALA A 318 14.55 -50.20 22.23
CA ALA A 318 13.34 -49.64 21.67
C ALA A 318 12.28 -49.28 22.71
N GLY A 319 11.83 -48.01 22.70
CA GLY A 319 10.76 -47.49 23.56
C GLY A 319 9.82 -46.54 22.86
N MET A 320 8.67 -47.04 22.45
CA MET A 320 7.33 -46.40 22.40
C MET A 320 7.18 -44.90 22.12
N ALA A 321 7.51 -44.42 20.91
CA ALA A 321 7.11 -43.09 20.45
C ALA A 321 6.19 -43.06 19.20
N GLY A 322 5.70 -44.23 18.75
CA GLY A 322 4.94 -44.36 17.48
C GLY A 322 3.41 -44.47 17.60
N ARG A 323 2.80 -44.43 18.80
CA ARG A 323 1.37 -44.78 18.97
C ARG A 323 0.40 -43.59 19.10
N TRP A 324 0.87 -42.38 19.24
CA TRP A 324 0.00 -41.17 19.40
C TRP A 324 -0.39 -40.49 18.10
N SER A 325 0.40 -40.62 17.05
CA SER A 325 0.12 -39.96 15.75
C SER A 325 -1.07 -40.61 15.01
N LEU A 326 -1.32 -41.89 15.18
CA LEU A 326 -2.46 -42.60 14.55
C LEU A 326 -3.80 -42.33 15.24
N ALA A 327 -3.80 -42.04 16.54
CA ALA A 327 -5.02 -41.73 17.28
C ALA A 327 -5.61 -40.35 16.90
N ILE A 328 -4.77 -39.37 16.61
CA ILE A 328 -5.22 -38.03 16.20
C ILE A 328 -5.83 -38.04 14.79
N VAL A 329 -5.23 -38.80 13.86
CA VAL A 329 -5.76 -38.94 12.50
C VAL A 329 -7.09 -39.70 12.51
N ALA A 330 -7.22 -40.74 13.33
CA ALA A 330 -8.48 -41.47 13.47
C ALA A 330 -9.59 -40.61 14.07
N LEU A 331 -9.28 -39.75 15.04
CA LEU A 331 -10.26 -38.83 15.64
C LEU A 331 -10.76 -37.79 14.64
N LEU A 332 -9.88 -37.24 13.77
CA LEU A 332 -10.27 -36.25 12.74
C LEU A 332 -11.15 -36.87 11.64
N VAL A 333 -10.90 -38.13 11.26
CA VAL A 333 -11.73 -38.84 10.28
C VAL A 333 -13.13 -39.14 10.85
N VAL A 334 -13.23 -39.50 12.13
CA VAL A 334 -14.52 -39.74 12.79
C VAL A 334 -15.32 -38.46 12.95
N LEU A 335 -14.67 -37.31 13.25
CA LEU A 335 -15.34 -36.00 13.35
C LEU A 335 -15.82 -35.51 12.01
N ALA A 336 -15.05 -35.70 10.91
CA ALA A 336 -15.47 -35.37 9.56
C ALA A 336 -16.64 -36.24 9.08
N GLY A 337 -16.65 -37.55 9.41
CA GLY A 337 -17.77 -38.45 9.12
C GLY A 337 -19.03 -38.08 9.89
N ALA A 338 -18.92 -37.68 11.15
CA ALA A 338 -20.04 -37.25 11.98
C ALA A 338 -20.67 -35.94 11.48
N TYR A 339 -19.84 -34.99 11.02
CA TYR A 339 -20.31 -33.72 10.44
C TYR A 339 -21.03 -33.96 9.11
N GLY A 340 -20.47 -34.77 8.21
CA GLY A 340 -21.12 -35.12 6.94
C GLY A 340 -22.44 -35.88 7.14
N GLY A 341 -22.51 -36.79 8.12
CA GLY A 341 -23.74 -37.51 8.49
C GLY A 341 -24.81 -36.58 9.08
N TYR A 342 -24.43 -35.59 9.87
CA TYR A 342 -25.35 -34.59 10.43
C TYR A 342 -26.00 -33.72 9.36
N GLU A 343 -25.27 -33.25 8.37
CA GLU A 343 -25.83 -32.48 7.25
C GLU A 343 -26.71 -33.31 6.33
N PHE A 344 -26.35 -34.59 6.08
CA PHE A 344 -27.15 -35.49 5.27
C PHE A 344 -28.49 -35.84 5.97
N SER A 345 -28.50 -36.05 7.28
CA SER A 345 -29.73 -36.27 8.04
C SER A 345 -30.67 -35.07 8.09
N ARG A 346 -30.11 -33.85 8.05
CA ARG A 346 -30.87 -32.59 7.98
C ARG A 346 -31.56 -32.40 6.63
N TRP A 347 -30.96 -32.94 5.55
CA TRP A 347 -31.54 -32.87 4.20
C TRP A 347 -32.64 -33.93 4.02
N SER A 348 -32.52 -35.11 4.61
CA SER A 348 -33.51 -36.18 4.56
C SER A 348 -34.74 -35.97 5.45
N ALA A 349 -34.70 -35.04 6.41
CA ALA A 349 -35.80 -34.77 7.35
C ALA A 349 -36.93 -33.87 6.82
N LYS A 350 -36.88 -33.43 5.55
CA LYS A 350 -38.02 -32.79 4.88
C LYS A 350 -38.87 -33.88 4.24
N GLY A 351 -39.74 -34.48 5.03
CA GLY A 351 -40.73 -35.48 4.62
C GLY A 351 -41.83 -34.93 3.70
N PRO A 352 -42.52 -35.79 2.99
CA PRO A 352 -43.51 -35.41 1.98
C PRO A 352 -44.76 -34.76 2.61
N VAL A 353 -45.30 -33.80 1.90
CA VAL A 353 -46.55 -33.11 2.23
C VAL A 353 -47.71 -34.12 2.23
N PRO A 354 -48.58 -34.15 3.24
CA PRO A 354 -49.71 -35.07 3.30
C PRO A 354 -50.79 -34.75 2.24
N PRO A 355 -51.50 -35.78 1.73
CA PRO A 355 -52.55 -35.57 0.76
C PRO A 355 -53.81 -34.94 1.39
N VAL A 356 -54.39 -34.03 0.68
CA VAL A 356 -55.67 -33.37 1.06
C VAL A 356 -56.80 -34.36 0.85
N ALA A 357 -57.58 -34.58 1.89
CA ALA A 357 -58.76 -35.42 1.92
C ALA A 357 -59.88 -34.96 0.97
N GLU A 358 -60.50 -35.94 0.33
CA GLU A 358 -61.73 -35.79 -0.42
C GLU A 358 -62.88 -35.24 0.41
N VAL A 359 -63.54 -34.22 -0.10
CA VAL A 359 -64.94 -33.89 0.31
C VAL A 359 -65.77 -33.66 -0.93
N GLY A 360 -66.72 -34.57 -1.12
CA GLY A 360 -68.09 -34.29 -1.59
C GLY A 360 -68.32 -34.01 -3.09
N LYS A 361 -68.86 -35.06 -3.72
CA LYS A 361 -69.62 -35.03 -4.99
C LYS A 361 -70.75 -34.01 -4.95
N GLN A 362 -70.92 -33.30 -6.02
CA GLN A 362 -72.15 -33.05 -6.86
C GLN A 362 -72.18 -31.61 -7.35
N ALA A 363 -71.99 -31.42 -8.65
CA ALA A 363 -72.87 -30.70 -9.53
C ALA A 363 -72.34 -30.79 -10.98
N LYS A 364 -73.24 -31.18 -11.80
CA LYS A 364 -73.12 -31.44 -13.25
C LYS A 364 -72.91 -30.15 -14.05
N ASP A 365 -72.26 -30.37 -15.16
CA ASP A 365 -72.48 -29.82 -16.51
C ASP A 365 -71.81 -28.47 -16.88
N ALA A 366 -71.05 -28.61 -17.97
CA ALA A 366 -70.72 -27.61 -18.98
C ALA A 366 -69.69 -26.54 -18.65
N ALA A 367 -68.41 -26.82 -18.95
CA ALA A 367 -67.45 -25.77 -19.31
C ALA A 367 -66.69 -26.21 -20.60
N PRO A 368 -66.40 -25.29 -21.52
CA PRO A 368 -65.98 -25.57 -22.87
C PRO A 368 -64.49 -25.99 -22.97
N ALA A 369 -64.18 -26.78 -23.98
CA ALA A 369 -62.88 -27.35 -24.32
C ALA A 369 -61.77 -26.27 -24.56
N ALA A 370 -62.09 -25.01 -24.72
CA ALA A 370 -61.18 -23.91 -24.95
C ALA A 370 -60.25 -23.57 -23.78
N ALA A 371 -60.74 -23.65 -22.54
CA ALA A 371 -59.96 -23.26 -21.36
C ALA A 371 -58.82 -24.23 -20.98
N LYS A 372 -58.90 -25.49 -21.41
CA LYS A 372 -57.85 -26.51 -21.20
C LYS A 372 -56.68 -26.35 -22.20
N THR A 373 -56.94 -25.81 -23.37
CA THR A 373 -55.92 -25.58 -24.41
C THR A 373 -55.08 -24.35 -24.07
N GLU A 374 -55.66 -23.27 -23.59
CA GLU A 374 -54.94 -22.05 -23.18
C GLU A 374 -54.05 -22.26 -21.94
N LEU A 375 -54.48 -23.08 -20.97
CA LEU A 375 -53.64 -23.39 -19.78
C LEU A 375 -52.45 -24.27 -20.17
N GLY A 376 -52.61 -25.20 -21.08
CA GLY A 376 -51.53 -26.07 -21.61
C GLY A 376 -50.51 -25.27 -22.43
N GLU A 377 -50.97 -24.32 -23.24
CA GLU A 377 -50.11 -23.42 -24.01
C GLU A 377 -49.29 -22.47 -23.10
N GLN A 378 -49.92 -21.90 -22.03
CA GLN A 378 -49.21 -21.07 -21.06
C GLN A 378 -48.18 -21.83 -20.23
N GLU A 379 -48.44 -23.08 -19.84
CA GLU A 379 -47.45 -23.92 -19.17
C GLU A 379 -46.31 -24.30 -20.08
N ALA A 380 -46.57 -24.66 -21.36
CA ALA A 380 -45.54 -24.94 -22.32
C ALA A 380 -44.65 -23.71 -22.62
N GLN A 381 -45.25 -22.52 -22.68
CA GLN A 381 -44.52 -21.28 -22.90
C GLN A 381 -43.62 -20.93 -21.69
N ARG A 382 -44.11 -21.10 -20.47
CA ARG A 382 -43.31 -20.91 -19.24
C ARG A 382 -42.14 -21.91 -19.13
N GLN A 383 -42.38 -23.16 -19.55
CA GLN A 383 -41.31 -24.17 -19.58
C GLN A 383 -40.25 -23.85 -20.67
N ALA A 384 -40.67 -23.34 -21.82
CA ALA A 384 -39.77 -22.90 -22.86
C ALA A 384 -38.95 -21.67 -22.45
N GLU A 385 -39.57 -20.68 -21.79
CA GLU A 385 -38.87 -19.52 -21.26
C GLU A 385 -37.87 -19.90 -20.15
N ALA A 386 -38.26 -20.79 -19.23
CA ALA A 386 -37.37 -21.31 -18.20
C ALA A 386 -36.18 -22.10 -18.78
N ALA A 387 -36.41 -22.90 -19.83
CA ALA A 387 -35.35 -23.62 -20.52
C ALA A 387 -34.41 -22.66 -21.27
N ALA A 388 -34.93 -21.62 -21.89
CA ALA A 388 -34.15 -20.58 -22.56
C ALA A 388 -33.31 -19.76 -21.56
N ALA A 389 -33.90 -19.40 -20.43
CA ALA A 389 -33.20 -18.70 -19.35
C ALA A 389 -32.06 -19.55 -18.76
N LYS A 390 -32.30 -20.87 -18.59
CA LYS A 390 -31.25 -21.79 -18.11
C LYS A 390 -30.12 -21.92 -19.12
N ARG A 391 -30.41 -22.09 -20.41
CA ARG A 391 -29.38 -22.15 -21.46
C ARG A 391 -28.52 -20.88 -21.48
N LYS A 392 -29.16 -19.71 -21.33
CA LYS A 392 -28.44 -18.43 -21.32
C LYS A 392 -27.54 -18.30 -20.10
N ALA A 393 -27.99 -18.80 -18.92
CA ALA A 393 -27.17 -18.83 -17.70
C ALA A 393 -25.98 -19.78 -17.83
N ASP A 394 -26.19 -20.98 -18.40
CA ASP A 394 -25.14 -21.98 -18.65
C ASP A 394 -24.10 -21.46 -19.67
N GLU A 395 -24.53 -20.74 -20.72
CA GLU A 395 -23.64 -20.08 -21.69
C GLU A 395 -22.83 -18.94 -21.03
N GLU A 396 -23.46 -18.15 -20.17
CA GLU A 396 -22.76 -17.06 -19.46
C GLU A 396 -21.75 -17.59 -18.46
N GLU A 397 -22.07 -18.68 -17.75
CA GLU A 397 -21.14 -19.38 -16.86
C GLU A 397 -19.96 -19.98 -17.61
N ALA A 398 -20.20 -20.62 -18.75
CA ALA A 398 -19.16 -21.16 -19.62
C ALA A 398 -18.25 -20.05 -20.19
N ALA A 399 -18.83 -18.91 -20.59
CA ALA A 399 -18.06 -17.75 -21.05
C ALA A 399 -17.19 -17.15 -19.93
N ARG A 400 -17.69 -17.07 -18.70
CA ARG A 400 -16.92 -16.61 -17.53
C ARG A 400 -15.75 -17.56 -17.22
N ALA A 401 -15.99 -18.88 -17.25
CA ALA A 401 -14.95 -19.88 -17.02
C ALA A 401 -13.85 -19.83 -18.10
N GLN A 402 -14.22 -19.63 -19.37
CA GLN A 402 -13.27 -19.45 -20.45
C GLN A 402 -12.45 -18.14 -20.29
N ALA A 403 -13.11 -17.04 -19.92
CA ALA A 403 -12.43 -15.76 -19.68
C ALA A 403 -11.43 -15.86 -18.52
N GLU A 404 -11.79 -16.57 -17.44
CA GLU A 404 -10.89 -16.80 -16.30
C GLU A 404 -9.67 -17.65 -16.69
N THR A 405 -9.89 -18.69 -17.46
CA THR A 405 -8.82 -19.58 -17.97
C THR A 405 -7.86 -18.80 -18.86
N ARG A 406 -8.39 -17.97 -19.76
CA ARG A 406 -7.59 -17.11 -20.64
C ARG A 406 -6.77 -16.09 -19.83
N ARG A 407 -7.37 -15.48 -18.83
CA ARG A 407 -6.68 -14.53 -17.92
C ARG A 407 -5.55 -15.20 -17.15
N LYS A 408 -5.75 -16.44 -16.67
CA LYS A 408 -4.70 -17.23 -15.99
C LYS A 408 -3.55 -17.55 -16.94
N ALA A 409 -3.84 -17.90 -18.18
CA ALA A 409 -2.83 -18.17 -19.21
C ALA A 409 -2.03 -16.91 -19.58
N GLU A 410 -2.68 -15.77 -19.73
CA GLU A 410 -2.04 -14.48 -20.00
C GLU A 410 -1.12 -14.04 -18.83
N LEU A 411 -1.55 -14.23 -17.59
CA LEU A 411 -0.74 -13.95 -16.41
C LEU A 411 0.49 -14.87 -16.33
N ALA A 412 0.33 -16.16 -16.60
CA ALA A 412 1.44 -17.12 -16.60
C ALA A 412 2.47 -16.81 -17.70
N GLU A 413 2.01 -16.40 -18.88
CA GLU A 413 2.91 -15.98 -19.95
C GLU A 413 3.62 -14.66 -19.62
N GLN A 414 2.95 -13.72 -18.96
CA GLN A 414 3.55 -12.48 -18.50
C GLN A 414 4.61 -12.72 -17.44
N GLU A 415 4.37 -13.64 -16.48
CA GLU A 415 5.37 -14.06 -15.49
C GLU A 415 6.58 -14.75 -16.14
N ARG A 416 6.35 -15.59 -17.15
CA ARG A 416 7.43 -16.23 -17.91
C ARG A 416 8.30 -15.19 -18.60
N ARG A 417 7.70 -14.23 -19.31
CA ARG A 417 8.41 -13.12 -19.97
C ARG A 417 9.19 -12.26 -18.98
N ARG A 418 8.61 -12.01 -17.78
CA ARG A 418 9.31 -11.30 -16.69
C ARG A 418 10.52 -12.08 -16.18
N ARG A 419 10.41 -13.39 -15.99
CA ARG A 419 11.54 -14.25 -15.59
C ARG A 419 12.64 -14.27 -16.65
N GLU A 420 12.27 -14.40 -17.91
CA GLU A 420 13.23 -14.37 -19.03
C GLU A 420 13.92 -13.00 -19.13
N ALA A 421 13.22 -11.89 -18.95
CA ALA A 421 13.80 -10.55 -18.88
C ALA A 421 14.74 -10.36 -17.67
N SER A 422 14.37 -10.90 -16.50
CA SER A 422 15.18 -10.87 -15.28
C SER A 422 16.49 -11.66 -15.43
N LEU A 423 16.46 -12.81 -16.08
CA LEU A 423 17.67 -13.62 -16.33
C LEU A 423 18.66 -12.92 -17.28
N GLY A 424 18.14 -12.10 -18.23
CA GLY A 424 18.99 -11.31 -19.13
C GLY A 424 19.69 -10.12 -18.44
N THR A 425 19.11 -9.58 -17.38
CA THR A 425 19.69 -8.42 -16.66
C THR A 425 20.80 -8.81 -15.69
N THR A 426 20.78 -10.03 -15.14
CA THR A 426 21.82 -10.53 -14.21
C THR A 426 23.18 -10.80 -14.88
N ALA A 427 23.25 -10.83 -16.21
CA ALA A 427 24.49 -11.02 -16.96
C ALA A 427 25.57 -9.95 -16.63
N PHE A 428 25.15 -8.76 -16.21
CA PHE A 428 26.03 -7.64 -15.88
C PHE A 428 26.17 -7.40 -14.37
N ASP A 429 25.57 -8.23 -13.52
CA ASP A 429 25.68 -8.10 -12.07
C ASP A 429 27.12 -8.26 -11.60
N GLY A 430 27.49 -7.48 -10.59
CA GLY A 430 28.83 -7.49 -9.99
C GLY A 430 29.36 -6.08 -9.74
N VAL A 431 30.60 -6.01 -9.29
CA VAL A 431 31.30 -4.75 -9.02
C VAL A 431 32.02 -4.28 -10.27
N TRP A 432 31.76 -3.03 -10.63
CA TRP A 432 32.36 -2.40 -11.80
C TRP A 432 33.20 -1.18 -11.40
N GLU A 433 34.35 -1.04 -11.99
CA GLU A 433 35.18 0.15 -11.89
C GLU A 433 34.93 1.02 -13.12
N ILE A 434 34.55 2.27 -12.92
CA ILE A 434 34.33 3.25 -13.97
C ILE A 434 35.47 4.27 -13.92
N THR A 435 36.19 4.40 -15.02
CA THR A 435 37.17 5.45 -15.23
C THR A 435 36.60 6.46 -16.20
N ARG A 436 36.35 7.69 -15.75
CA ARG A 436 35.88 8.78 -16.61
C ARG A 436 37.02 9.75 -16.94
N VAL A 437 37.01 10.27 -18.18
CA VAL A 437 37.90 11.34 -18.66
C VAL A 437 37.00 12.47 -19.16
N GLY A 438 37.11 13.64 -18.53
CA GLY A 438 36.25 14.80 -18.82
C GLY A 438 36.99 15.85 -19.63
N THR A 439 36.22 16.52 -20.52
CA THR A 439 36.62 17.72 -21.22
C THR A 439 35.91 18.89 -20.53
N ASN A 440 36.63 19.96 -20.24
CA ASN A 440 36.08 21.14 -19.52
C ASN A 440 35.53 20.85 -18.12
N CYS A 441 36.01 19.81 -17.47
CA CYS A 441 35.64 19.44 -16.11
C CYS A 441 36.72 19.86 -15.13
N ALA A 442 36.35 20.25 -13.90
CA ALA A 442 37.32 20.60 -12.84
C ALA A 442 38.28 19.44 -12.49
N THR A 443 37.81 18.18 -12.69
CA THR A 443 38.63 16.98 -12.56
C THR A 443 38.70 16.29 -13.92
N GLN A 444 39.87 16.26 -14.54
CA GLN A 444 40.06 15.67 -15.88
C GLN A 444 39.91 14.15 -15.91
N SER A 445 40.31 13.45 -14.84
CA SER A 445 40.13 12.01 -14.74
C SER A 445 39.67 11.61 -13.33
N HIS A 446 38.77 10.66 -13.23
CA HIS A 446 38.26 10.14 -11.97
C HIS A 446 37.88 8.66 -12.09
N VAL A 447 38.24 7.88 -11.06
CA VAL A 447 37.90 6.45 -10.97
C VAL A 447 36.97 6.22 -9.79
N PHE A 448 35.88 5.48 -9.99
CA PHE A 448 34.93 5.13 -8.94
C PHE A 448 34.33 3.75 -9.18
N GLY A 449 33.88 3.11 -8.10
CA GLY A 449 33.20 1.81 -8.14
C GLY A 449 31.69 1.98 -8.19
N VAL A 450 31.02 1.09 -8.92
CA VAL A 450 29.56 0.91 -8.90
C VAL A 450 29.26 -0.59 -8.79
N THR A 451 28.18 -0.93 -8.11
CA THR A 451 27.68 -2.31 -8.03
C THR A 451 26.41 -2.43 -8.84
N ILE A 452 26.28 -3.47 -9.64
CA ILE A 452 25.05 -3.81 -10.37
C ILE A 452 24.51 -5.08 -9.73
N GLU A 453 23.22 -5.04 -9.33
CA GLU A 453 22.48 -6.15 -8.74
C GLU A 453 21.13 -6.25 -9.43
N ASN A 454 20.81 -7.42 -9.97
CA ASN A 454 19.57 -7.66 -10.74
C ASN A 454 19.35 -6.62 -11.85
N GLY A 455 20.44 -6.25 -12.55
CA GLY A 455 20.40 -5.26 -13.62
C GLY A 455 20.18 -3.82 -13.17
N THR A 456 20.29 -3.52 -11.87
CA THR A 456 20.12 -2.17 -11.31
C THR A 456 21.41 -1.73 -10.61
N PHE A 457 21.80 -0.47 -10.77
CA PHE A 457 22.93 0.07 -10.01
C PHE A 457 22.56 0.18 -8.53
N ALA A 458 23.35 -0.42 -7.65
CA ALA A 458 23.07 -0.49 -6.20
C ALA A 458 22.95 0.90 -5.54
N GLN A 459 23.56 1.94 -6.14
CA GLN A 459 23.38 3.33 -5.74
C GLN A 459 22.04 3.93 -6.21
N GLY A 460 21.16 3.15 -6.84
CA GLY A 460 19.73 3.42 -7.05
C GLY A 460 19.37 4.38 -8.18
N PHE A 461 20.28 4.71 -9.12
CA PHE A 461 20.02 5.74 -10.13
C PHE A 461 20.33 5.32 -11.57
N GLY A 462 19.98 4.09 -11.91
CA GLY A 462 20.12 3.59 -13.27
C GLY A 462 19.86 2.11 -13.38
N THR A 463 19.52 1.67 -14.59
CA THR A 463 19.27 0.27 -14.94
C THR A 463 20.11 -0.13 -16.14
N VAL A 464 20.44 -1.41 -16.22
CA VAL A 464 21.12 -2.01 -17.38
C VAL A 464 20.13 -2.90 -18.10
N SER A 465 19.95 -2.68 -19.41
CA SER A 465 19.10 -3.54 -20.24
C SER A 465 19.74 -4.92 -20.47
N PRO A 466 18.99 -5.93 -20.89
CA PRO A 466 19.54 -7.23 -21.28
C PRO A 466 20.60 -7.14 -22.39
N SER A 467 20.57 -6.08 -23.22
CA SER A 467 21.58 -5.80 -24.26
C SER A 467 22.82 -5.09 -23.73
N GLY A 468 22.88 -4.79 -22.42
CA GLY A 468 23.96 -4.06 -21.75
C GLY A 468 23.89 -2.55 -21.83
N GLU A 469 22.88 -1.98 -22.49
CA GLU A 469 22.70 -0.53 -22.55
C GLU A 469 22.22 0.02 -21.20
N PHE A 470 22.79 1.15 -20.76
CA PHE A 470 22.42 1.75 -19.50
C PHE A 470 22.42 3.28 -19.51
N LYS A 471 21.64 3.83 -18.58
CA LYS A 471 21.70 5.23 -18.17
C LYS A 471 21.87 5.27 -16.65
N LEU A 472 22.85 6.05 -16.17
CA LEU A 472 23.14 6.21 -14.75
C LEU A 472 23.26 7.68 -14.40
N LEU A 473 22.58 8.11 -13.34
CA LEU A 473 22.71 9.46 -12.77
C LEU A 473 23.75 9.43 -11.65
N GLY A 474 24.91 10.02 -11.87
CA GLY A 474 26.03 10.08 -10.93
C GLY A 474 26.13 11.42 -10.18
N ARG A 475 26.91 11.41 -9.07
CA ARG A 475 27.23 12.63 -8.32
C ARG A 475 28.37 13.40 -8.94
N SER A 476 28.23 14.71 -9.02
CA SER A 476 29.34 15.62 -9.31
C SER A 476 30.20 15.83 -8.06
N LEU A 477 31.52 15.73 -8.24
CA LEU A 477 32.49 15.99 -7.17
C LEU A 477 32.52 17.46 -6.73
N ASN A 478 32.15 18.38 -7.61
CA ASN A 478 32.20 19.83 -7.33
C ASN A 478 30.98 20.32 -6.57
N THR A 479 29.78 19.82 -6.91
CA THR A 479 28.53 20.31 -6.37
C THR A 479 27.96 19.39 -5.28
N GLY A 480 28.44 18.15 -5.20
CA GLY A 480 27.87 17.10 -4.34
C GLY A 480 26.45 16.69 -4.77
N ARG A 481 25.91 17.32 -5.83
CA ARG A 481 24.59 17.03 -6.40
C ARG A 481 24.69 15.90 -7.43
N ARG A 482 23.57 15.23 -7.68
CA ARG A 482 23.44 14.25 -8.76
C ARG A 482 23.07 14.95 -10.04
N ASP A 483 24.06 15.41 -10.75
CA ASP A 483 23.96 16.23 -11.97
C ASP A 483 24.81 15.70 -13.12
N LEU A 484 25.30 14.44 -13.03
CA LEU A 484 26.09 13.78 -14.07
C LEU A 484 25.31 12.63 -14.68
N ASN A 485 24.92 12.78 -15.92
CA ASN A 485 24.22 11.75 -16.71
C ASN A 485 25.23 10.89 -17.46
N TYR A 486 25.31 9.59 -17.16
CA TYR A 486 26.10 8.60 -17.88
C TYR A 486 25.20 7.82 -18.84
N THR A 487 25.63 7.66 -20.07
CA THR A 487 24.96 6.79 -21.06
C THR A 487 26.00 5.91 -21.72
N GLY A 488 25.78 4.60 -21.73
CA GLY A 488 26.76 3.68 -22.27
C GLY A 488 26.26 2.26 -22.44
N LYS A 489 27.19 1.38 -22.77
CA LYS A 489 26.93 -0.04 -22.99
C LYS A 489 27.98 -0.91 -22.31
N LEU A 490 27.53 -1.94 -21.60
CA LEU A 490 28.36 -3.01 -21.06
C LEU A 490 28.36 -4.20 -22.03
N SER A 491 29.51 -4.87 -22.15
CA SER A 491 29.68 -6.07 -22.98
C SER A 491 30.68 -6.99 -22.29
N GLY A 492 30.23 -8.14 -21.81
CA GLY A 492 31.05 -9.07 -21.05
C GLY A 492 31.61 -8.43 -19.78
N ALA A 493 32.93 -8.31 -19.66
CA ALA A 493 33.62 -7.72 -18.49
C ALA A 493 34.05 -6.27 -18.71
N SER A 494 33.64 -5.60 -19.79
CA SER A 494 34.03 -4.23 -20.14
C SER A 494 32.84 -3.42 -20.58
N GLY A 495 32.98 -2.09 -20.59
CA GLY A 495 31.96 -1.17 -21.10
C GLY A 495 32.55 0.20 -21.40
N SER A 496 31.78 1.02 -22.11
CA SER A 496 32.15 2.41 -22.41
C SER A 496 30.92 3.25 -22.69
N GLY A 497 31.11 4.57 -22.68
CA GLY A 497 30.06 5.52 -22.98
C GLY A 497 30.50 6.96 -22.76
N THR A 498 29.50 7.83 -22.66
CA THR A 498 29.68 9.26 -22.47
C THR A 498 28.99 9.72 -21.19
N PHE A 499 29.44 10.82 -20.63
CA PHE A 499 28.75 11.50 -19.53
C PHE A 499 28.65 12.99 -19.79
N GLN A 500 27.63 13.61 -19.19
CA GLN A 500 27.35 15.04 -19.28
C GLN A 500 26.79 15.55 -17.97
N ALA A 501 27.26 16.71 -17.50
CA ALA A 501 26.69 17.42 -16.38
C ALA A 501 25.42 18.19 -16.79
N ASP A 502 24.49 18.34 -15.85
CA ASP A 502 23.35 19.23 -16.04
C ASP A 502 23.87 20.67 -16.29
N GLY A 503 23.39 21.30 -17.37
CA GLY A 503 23.88 22.59 -17.84
C GLY A 503 25.02 22.53 -18.87
N GLY A 504 25.50 21.32 -19.24
CA GLY A 504 26.40 21.13 -20.38
C GLY A 504 27.88 21.53 -20.18
N ASN A 505 28.25 22.04 -19.01
CA ASN A 505 29.59 22.61 -18.77
C ASN A 505 30.69 21.57 -18.53
N CYS A 506 30.37 20.29 -18.36
CA CYS A 506 31.33 19.20 -18.20
C CYS A 506 30.82 17.98 -18.97
N THR A 507 31.57 17.54 -19.95
CA THR A 507 31.28 16.36 -20.76
C THR A 507 32.51 15.49 -20.86
N GLY A 508 32.34 14.24 -21.25
CA GLY A 508 33.47 13.35 -21.46
C GLY A 508 33.08 11.94 -21.80
N THR A 509 34.08 11.06 -21.79
CA THR A 509 33.92 9.62 -22.01
C THR A 509 34.26 8.86 -20.75
N PHE A 510 33.77 7.64 -20.65
CA PHE A 510 34.18 6.71 -19.59
C PHE A 510 34.44 5.32 -20.16
N THR A 511 35.23 4.56 -19.43
CA THR A 511 35.37 3.12 -19.58
C THR A 511 34.96 2.43 -18.31
N ALA A 512 34.33 1.26 -18.42
CA ALA A 512 33.92 0.42 -17.30
C ALA A 512 34.64 -0.92 -17.39
N LYS A 513 35.10 -1.44 -16.26
CA LYS A 513 35.73 -2.75 -16.16
C LYS A 513 35.15 -3.50 -14.96
N ARG A 514 34.72 -4.75 -15.19
CA ARG A 514 34.20 -5.60 -14.11
C ARG A 514 35.38 -6.03 -13.23
N ARG A 515 35.25 -5.84 -11.93
CA ARG A 515 36.16 -6.41 -10.95
C ARG A 515 35.68 -7.83 -10.64
N GLY A 516 36.56 -8.80 -10.79
CA GLY A 516 36.28 -10.22 -10.55
C GLY A 516 36.01 -10.54 -9.08
#